data_65b63f7190457cb4748eaa617b4997c0
#
_entry.id   65b63f7190457cb4748eaa617b4997c0
#
_cell.length_a   1.000
_cell.length_b   1.000
_cell.length_c   1.000
_cell.angle_alpha   90.00
_cell.angle_beta   90.00
_cell.angle_gamma   90.00
#
_symmetry.space_group_name_H-M   'P 1'
#
loop_
_entity.id
_entity.type
_entity.pdbx_description
1 polymer ?
#
loop_
_entity_poly.entity_id
_entity_poly.type
_entity_poly.pdbx_seq_one_letter_code
_entity_poly.pdbx_strand_id
1 'polypeptide(L)'
;MCGRYALYGPVSRLREAFDAVPEGFEFEPRWNAAPMQWLPVVRQRSNGERVIHRLRWGLVPSWSKDETIATRLINARGESVAEKPSFRAAFRRRRCIVPANGFYEWQQVAGGKQPFYIHPVGGEFFALAGLWERWMRPVDGEGIDTFTIVTTEANAAMRPLHDRMPVILAQGDYWAWLNGATAADQVQALVRPCPEAALGVYAVGRAVGNVRNEGAGLIQPLV
;
A
#
# COMPACT_ATOMS: atom_id res chain seq x y z
N MET A 1 8.98 5.79 6.00
CA MET A 1 7.60 5.24 5.92
C MET A 1 7.16 5.23 4.47
N CYS A 2 6.52 4.15 4.02
CA CYS A 2 6.09 4.01 2.62
C CYS A 2 5.14 5.16 2.23
N GLY A 3 5.67 6.18 1.60
CA GLY A 3 4.95 7.38 1.18
C GLY A 3 4.91 7.56 -0.34
N ARG A 4 5.47 6.61 -1.08
CA ARG A 4 5.53 6.63 -2.53
C ARG A 4 5.72 5.23 -3.08
N TYR A 5 4.97 4.84 -4.11
CA TYR A 5 5.16 3.56 -4.78
C TYR A 5 4.93 3.66 -6.29
N ALA A 6 5.33 2.63 -7.02
CA ALA A 6 5.07 2.48 -8.44
C ALA A 6 4.04 1.36 -8.66
N LEU A 7 3.09 1.60 -9.54
CA LEU A 7 2.15 0.62 -10.05
C LEU A 7 1.96 0.87 -11.54
N TYR A 8 2.51 0.01 -12.37
CA TYR A 8 2.49 0.13 -13.83
C TYR A 8 2.18 -1.21 -14.49
N GLY A 9 2.00 -1.18 -15.78
CA GLY A 9 1.56 -2.34 -16.55
C GLY A 9 0.04 -2.37 -16.75
N PRO A 10 -0.46 -3.25 -17.60
CA PRO A 10 -1.88 -3.35 -17.89
C PRO A 10 -2.65 -3.98 -16.71
N VAL A 11 -3.92 -3.63 -16.58
CA VAL A 11 -4.81 -4.16 -15.53
C VAL A 11 -4.96 -5.68 -15.58
N SER A 12 -4.78 -6.29 -16.74
CA SER A 12 -4.79 -7.76 -16.91
C SER A 12 -3.73 -8.46 -16.05
N ARG A 13 -2.55 -7.85 -15.88
CA ARG A 13 -1.50 -8.38 -14.99
C ARG A 13 -1.91 -8.37 -13.53
N LEU A 14 -2.60 -7.31 -13.08
CA LEU A 14 -3.17 -7.27 -11.73
C LEU A 14 -4.24 -8.35 -11.53
N ARG A 15 -5.11 -8.53 -12.54
CA ARG A 15 -6.13 -9.58 -12.52
C ARG A 15 -5.51 -10.96 -12.33
N GLU A 16 -4.48 -11.29 -13.10
CA GLU A 16 -3.80 -12.58 -13.02
C GLU A 16 -3.06 -12.74 -11.67
N ALA A 17 -2.27 -11.74 -11.25
CA ALA A 17 -1.43 -11.82 -10.05
C ALA A 17 -2.23 -11.95 -8.76
N PHE A 18 -3.41 -11.35 -8.69
CA PHE A 18 -4.25 -11.32 -7.49
C PHE A 18 -5.54 -12.14 -7.59
N ASP A 19 -5.76 -12.80 -8.73
CA ASP A 19 -7.01 -13.52 -9.01
C ASP A 19 -8.22 -12.65 -8.65
N ALA A 20 -8.29 -11.46 -9.28
CA ALA A 20 -9.25 -10.42 -8.92
C ALA A 20 -9.87 -9.77 -10.16
N VAL A 21 -11.16 -9.44 -10.09
CA VAL A 21 -11.91 -8.83 -11.19
C VAL A 21 -11.89 -7.30 -11.06
N PRO A 22 -11.42 -6.55 -12.09
CA PRO A 22 -11.50 -5.09 -12.11
C PRO A 22 -12.95 -4.61 -12.21
N GLU A 23 -13.32 -3.62 -11.39
CA GLU A 23 -14.67 -3.05 -11.40
C GLU A 23 -14.66 -1.56 -11.67
N GLY A 24 -15.25 -1.19 -12.81
CA GLY A 24 -15.70 0.17 -13.09
C GLY A 24 -14.63 1.23 -13.29
N PHE A 25 -13.39 0.87 -13.66
CA PHE A 25 -12.35 1.87 -13.94
C PHE A 25 -11.33 1.40 -14.98
N GLU A 26 -10.76 2.37 -15.68
CA GLU A 26 -9.54 2.22 -16.43
C GLU A 26 -8.34 2.57 -15.54
N PHE A 27 -7.27 1.82 -15.66
CA PHE A 27 -6.05 2.02 -14.90
C PHE A 27 -4.99 2.69 -15.78
N GLU A 28 -4.54 3.85 -15.35
CA GLU A 28 -3.36 4.51 -15.89
C GLU A 28 -2.14 4.14 -15.07
N PRO A 29 -1.06 3.65 -15.72
CA PRO A 29 0.19 3.36 -15.04
C PRO A 29 0.71 4.56 -14.23
N ARG A 30 1.19 4.28 -13.02
CA ARG A 30 1.79 5.28 -12.13
C ARG A 30 3.17 4.81 -11.68
N TRP A 31 4.20 5.50 -12.13
CA TRP A 31 5.57 5.25 -11.65
C TRP A 31 5.88 6.00 -10.36
N ASN A 32 5.01 6.91 -9.96
CA ASN A 32 5.21 7.81 -8.83
C ASN A 32 3.92 8.05 -8.03
N ALA A 33 3.20 6.97 -7.72
CA ALA A 33 1.96 7.04 -6.95
C ALA A 33 2.21 7.67 -5.57
N ALA A 34 1.41 8.68 -5.22
CA ALA A 34 1.54 9.49 -4.03
C ALA A 34 0.25 9.52 -3.20
N PRO A 35 0.32 9.85 -1.91
CA PRO A 35 -0.85 10.07 -1.08
C PRO A 35 -1.88 11.02 -1.72
N MET A 36 -3.14 10.84 -1.38
CA MET A 36 -4.32 11.55 -1.87
C MET A 36 -4.74 11.20 -3.30
N GLN A 37 -3.99 10.39 -4.03
CA GLN A 37 -4.38 9.87 -5.34
C GLN A 37 -5.34 8.68 -5.22
N TRP A 38 -6.16 8.48 -6.25
CA TRP A 38 -7.05 7.34 -6.42
C TRP A 38 -6.30 6.21 -7.11
N LEU A 39 -6.15 5.08 -6.41
CA LEU A 39 -5.26 3.99 -6.80
C LEU A 39 -5.96 2.64 -6.66
N PRO A 40 -5.60 1.64 -7.49
CA PRO A 40 -6.17 0.31 -7.39
C PRO A 40 -5.81 -0.39 -6.08
N VAL A 41 -6.80 -1.04 -5.48
CA VAL A 41 -6.61 -1.96 -4.35
C VAL A 41 -7.46 -3.22 -4.57
N VAL A 42 -6.99 -4.35 -4.06
CA VAL A 42 -7.72 -5.62 -4.09
C VAL A 42 -8.49 -5.77 -2.78
N ARG A 43 -9.80 -6.01 -2.88
CA ARG A 43 -10.70 -6.32 -1.77
C ARG A 43 -11.35 -7.69 -1.99
N GLN A 44 -11.89 -8.28 -0.94
CA GLN A 44 -12.71 -9.49 -1.04
C GLN A 44 -14.17 -9.16 -0.70
N ARG A 45 -15.08 -9.65 -1.52
CA ARG A 45 -16.52 -9.61 -1.29
C ARG A 45 -16.95 -10.69 -0.30
N SER A 46 -18.16 -10.58 0.22
CA SER A 46 -18.74 -11.58 1.14
C SER A 46 -18.87 -12.97 0.54
N ASN A 47 -19.00 -13.08 -0.79
CA ASN A 47 -19.03 -14.35 -1.52
C ASN A 47 -17.63 -14.97 -1.75
N GLY A 48 -16.55 -14.31 -1.29
CA GLY A 48 -15.17 -14.76 -1.46
C GLY A 48 -14.48 -14.27 -2.73
N GLU A 49 -15.21 -13.66 -3.65
CA GLU A 49 -14.66 -13.10 -4.89
C GLU A 49 -13.73 -11.93 -4.60
N ARG A 50 -12.56 -11.89 -5.26
CA ARG A 50 -11.66 -10.76 -5.17
C ARG A 50 -11.96 -9.76 -6.29
N VAL A 51 -11.97 -8.49 -5.92
CA VAL A 51 -12.26 -7.38 -6.82
C VAL A 51 -11.23 -6.29 -6.70
N ILE A 52 -10.93 -5.61 -7.80
CA ILE A 52 -10.05 -4.47 -7.83
C ILE A 52 -10.91 -3.21 -7.93
N HIS A 53 -10.76 -2.34 -6.93
CA HIS A 53 -11.45 -1.04 -6.91
C HIS A 53 -10.42 0.10 -6.83
N ARG A 54 -10.82 1.30 -7.24
CA ARG A 54 -10.05 2.52 -6.98
C ARG A 54 -10.45 3.12 -5.65
N LEU A 55 -9.48 3.29 -4.74
CA LEU A 55 -9.65 3.96 -3.46
C LEU A 55 -8.64 5.09 -3.33
N ARG A 56 -8.97 6.10 -2.54
CA ARG A 56 -8.08 7.23 -2.28
C ARG A 56 -7.06 6.87 -1.19
N TRP A 57 -5.79 7.07 -1.45
CA TRP A 57 -4.74 6.82 -0.48
C TRP A 57 -4.68 7.92 0.61
N GLY A 58 -4.87 7.53 1.83
CA GLY A 58 -5.03 8.36 3.02
C GLY A 58 -6.38 8.06 3.65
N LEU A 59 -6.37 7.17 4.65
CA LEU A 59 -7.60 6.67 5.27
C LEU A 59 -8.32 7.78 6.02
N VAL A 60 -9.62 7.89 5.78
CA VAL A 60 -10.53 8.73 6.58
C VAL A 60 -11.41 7.81 7.39
N PRO A 61 -11.28 7.81 8.73
CA PRO A 61 -12.16 7.00 9.58
C PRO A 61 -13.63 7.42 9.41
N SER A 62 -14.55 6.46 9.48
CA SER A 62 -15.98 6.69 9.29
C SER A 62 -16.59 7.74 10.24
N TRP A 63 -15.98 7.92 11.41
CA TRP A 63 -16.40 8.90 12.41
C TRP A 63 -15.78 10.29 12.20
N SER A 64 -14.88 10.47 11.26
CA SER A 64 -14.19 11.77 11.06
C SER A 64 -15.14 12.84 10.57
N LYS A 65 -15.02 14.05 11.13
CA LYS A 65 -15.83 15.21 10.73
C LYS A 65 -15.41 15.78 9.38
N ASP A 66 -14.16 15.58 9.00
CA ASP A 66 -13.59 16.07 7.74
C ASP A 66 -12.50 15.12 7.21
N GLU A 67 -12.06 15.36 5.99
CA GLU A 67 -11.07 14.53 5.31
C GLU A 67 -9.61 14.93 5.55
N THR A 68 -9.34 16.02 6.26
CA THR A 68 -7.97 16.55 6.45
C THR A 68 -7.07 15.58 7.20
N ILE A 69 -7.66 14.69 8.01
CA ILE A 69 -6.95 13.63 8.72
C ILE A 69 -6.24 12.64 7.76
N ALA A 70 -6.73 12.51 6.52
CA ALA A 70 -6.20 11.56 5.53
C ALA A 70 -4.68 11.71 5.31
N THR A 71 -4.18 12.94 5.31
CA THR A 71 -2.75 13.22 5.10
C THR A 71 -1.85 12.63 6.17
N ARG A 72 -2.37 12.38 7.38
CA ARG A 72 -1.67 11.75 8.50
C ARG A 72 -1.89 10.24 8.59
N LEU A 73 -2.88 9.72 7.85
CA LEU A 73 -3.29 8.31 7.89
C LEU A 73 -2.97 7.57 6.59
N ILE A 74 -1.88 7.94 5.93
CA ILE A 74 -1.35 7.25 4.76
C ILE A 74 -0.72 5.90 5.13
N ASN A 75 -0.27 5.75 6.39
CA ASN A 75 0.27 4.51 6.94
C ASN A 75 -0.34 4.22 8.32
N ALA A 76 -0.50 2.93 8.61
CA ALA A 76 -0.91 2.40 9.91
C ALA A 76 0.20 1.54 10.49
N ARG A 77 0.65 1.85 11.73
CA ARG A 77 1.67 1.04 12.41
C ARG A 77 1.05 -0.28 12.88
N GLY A 78 1.59 -1.40 12.43
CA GLY A 78 1.11 -2.74 12.73
C GLY A 78 1.06 -3.09 14.21
N GLU A 79 1.96 -2.54 15.01
CA GLU A 79 2.06 -2.77 16.46
C GLU A 79 0.85 -2.20 17.22
N SER A 80 0.20 -1.19 16.67
CA SER A 80 -0.93 -0.50 17.33
C SER A 80 -2.21 -0.46 16.48
N VAL A 81 -2.19 -1.10 15.31
CA VAL A 81 -3.30 -1.05 14.33
C VAL A 81 -4.60 -1.64 14.88
N ALA A 82 -4.50 -2.69 15.72
CA ALA A 82 -5.65 -3.36 16.34
C ALA A 82 -6.33 -2.51 17.45
N GLU A 83 -5.63 -1.52 18.00
CA GLU A 83 -6.07 -0.73 19.14
C GLU A 83 -6.51 0.69 18.76
N LYS A 84 -5.78 1.33 17.85
CA LYS A 84 -6.02 2.73 17.49
C LYS A 84 -7.40 2.96 16.92
N PRO A 85 -8.17 3.94 17.41
CA PRO A 85 -9.53 4.23 16.96
C PRO A 85 -9.65 4.43 15.45
N SER A 86 -8.62 4.99 14.81
CA SER A 86 -8.60 5.22 13.35
C SER A 86 -8.51 3.95 12.52
N PHE A 87 -8.02 2.85 13.09
CA PHE A 87 -7.68 1.65 12.32
C PHE A 87 -8.35 0.37 12.82
N ARG A 88 -8.66 0.26 14.12
CA ARG A 88 -9.13 -0.99 14.75
C ARG A 88 -10.35 -1.62 14.08
N ALA A 89 -11.29 -0.80 13.61
CA ALA A 89 -12.50 -1.30 12.94
C ALA A 89 -12.16 -1.82 11.52
N ALA A 90 -11.32 -1.12 10.78
CA ALA A 90 -10.84 -1.54 9.47
C ALA A 90 -9.94 -2.78 9.58
N PHE A 91 -9.05 -2.85 10.55
CA PHE A 91 -8.19 -4.01 10.80
C PHE A 91 -8.99 -5.29 11.06
N ARG A 92 -10.10 -5.19 11.76
CA ARG A 92 -10.97 -6.35 12.03
C ARG A 92 -11.68 -6.87 10.78
N ARG A 93 -12.16 -6.00 9.87
CA ARG A 93 -13.12 -6.41 8.84
C ARG A 93 -12.88 -5.83 7.44
N ARG A 94 -12.10 -4.78 7.30
CA ARG A 94 -11.92 -4.04 6.05
C ARG A 94 -10.44 -3.99 5.65
N ARG A 95 -9.90 -5.17 5.39
CA ARG A 95 -8.55 -5.33 4.90
C ARG A 95 -8.54 -5.38 3.38
N CYS A 96 -7.48 -4.88 2.78
CA CYS A 96 -7.25 -4.90 1.35
C CYS A 96 -5.78 -5.21 1.06
N ILE A 97 -5.48 -5.50 -0.19
CA ILE A 97 -4.11 -5.58 -0.69
C ILE A 97 -3.89 -4.37 -1.59
N VAL A 98 -2.77 -3.68 -1.41
CA VAL A 98 -2.32 -2.60 -2.28
C VAL A 98 -1.24 -3.18 -3.20
N PRO A 99 -1.55 -3.40 -4.50
CA PRO A 99 -0.58 -3.86 -5.48
C PRO A 99 0.50 -2.80 -5.70
N ALA A 100 1.76 -3.20 -5.80
CA ALA A 100 2.84 -2.30 -6.16
C ALA A 100 3.93 -3.06 -6.92
N ASN A 101 4.43 -2.52 -8.04
CA ASN A 101 5.63 -3.04 -8.70
C ASN A 101 6.90 -2.73 -7.90
N GLY A 102 6.81 -1.79 -6.97
CA GLY A 102 7.85 -1.43 -6.03
C GLY A 102 7.48 -0.16 -5.28
N PHE A 103 8.27 0.19 -4.29
CA PHE A 103 8.07 1.42 -3.52
C PHE A 103 9.39 2.16 -3.37
N TYR A 104 9.31 3.43 -2.95
CA TYR A 104 10.48 4.27 -2.76
C TYR A 104 10.71 4.58 -1.29
N GLU A 105 11.99 4.61 -0.90
CA GLU A 105 12.44 5.16 0.37
C GLU A 105 13.66 6.06 0.16
N TRP A 106 13.88 6.97 1.10
CA TRP A 106 14.92 7.99 0.99
C TRP A 106 15.94 7.84 2.12
N GLN A 107 17.16 7.51 1.74
CA GLN A 107 18.28 7.51 2.65
C GLN A 107 18.80 8.94 2.87
N GLN A 108 19.07 9.33 4.12
CA GLN A 108 19.75 10.55 4.42
C GLN A 108 21.24 10.40 4.11
N VAL A 109 21.76 11.22 3.22
CA VAL A 109 23.18 11.24 2.81
C VAL A 109 23.74 12.64 2.90
N ALA A 110 25.08 12.78 2.81
CA ALA A 110 25.71 14.08 2.68
C ALA A 110 25.15 14.81 1.44
N GLY A 111 24.62 16.01 1.62
CA GLY A 111 24.00 16.79 0.55
C GLY A 111 22.53 16.49 0.26
N GLY A 112 21.82 15.81 1.18
CA GLY A 112 20.36 15.65 1.10
C GLY A 112 19.84 14.22 1.16
N LYS A 113 18.77 13.94 0.43
CA LYS A 113 18.13 12.61 0.43
C LYS A 113 18.38 11.91 -0.90
N GLN A 114 18.88 10.67 -0.84
CA GLN A 114 19.03 9.78 -1.98
C GLN A 114 17.84 8.83 -2.03
N PRO A 115 17.01 8.84 -3.09
CA PRO A 115 15.94 7.88 -3.24
C PRO A 115 16.47 6.51 -3.69
N PHE A 116 15.84 5.48 -3.17
CA PHE A 116 16.02 4.09 -3.54
C PHE A 116 14.69 3.51 -4.02
N TYR A 117 14.75 2.64 -5.00
CA TYR A 117 13.62 1.84 -5.44
C TYR A 117 13.75 0.42 -4.91
N ILE A 118 12.69 -0.05 -4.28
CA ILE A 118 12.59 -1.37 -3.68
C ILE A 118 11.56 -2.15 -4.48
N HIS A 119 11.94 -3.29 -5.06
CA HIS A 119 11.08 -4.09 -5.95
C HIS A 119 11.10 -5.57 -5.56
N PRO A 120 10.09 -6.36 -5.96
CA PRO A 120 10.09 -7.80 -5.69
C PRO A 120 11.17 -8.53 -6.46
N VAL A 121 11.81 -9.50 -5.81
CA VAL A 121 12.69 -10.49 -6.45
C VAL A 121 11.85 -11.71 -6.80
N GLY A 122 11.89 -12.14 -8.08
CA GLY A 122 11.17 -13.33 -8.54
C GLY A 122 9.66 -13.13 -8.76
N GLY A 123 9.18 -11.90 -8.80
CA GLY A 123 7.78 -11.56 -9.05
C GLY A 123 7.61 -10.17 -9.69
N GLU A 124 6.39 -9.86 -10.11
CA GLU A 124 6.06 -8.57 -10.74
C GLU A 124 5.52 -7.56 -9.73
N PHE A 125 4.82 -8.05 -8.69
CA PHE A 125 4.13 -7.19 -7.72
C PHE A 125 4.45 -7.59 -6.28
N PHE A 126 4.58 -6.59 -5.42
CA PHE A 126 4.32 -6.73 -4.00
C PHE A 126 2.81 -6.70 -3.73
N ALA A 127 2.40 -7.46 -2.75
CA ALA A 127 1.08 -7.38 -2.11
C ALA A 127 1.24 -6.63 -0.78
N LEU A 128 1.11 -5.32 -0.78
CA LEU A 128 1.22 -4.55 0.46
C LEU A 128 -0.08 -4.70 1.27
N ALA A 129 0.04 -5.04 2.54
CA ALA A 129 -1.10 -5.13 3.44
C ALA A 129 -1.72 -3.74 3.63
N GLY A 130 -3.00 -3.62 3.36
CA GLY A 130 -3.75 -2.38 3.47
C GLY A 130 -5.01 -2.52 4.31
N LEU A 131 -5.52 -1.40 4.76
CA LEU A 131 -6.84 -1.28 5.38
C LEU A 131 -7.64 -0.26 4.60
N TRP A 132 -8.95 -0.46 4.53
CA TRP A 132 -9.82 0.51 3.87
C TRP A 132 -10.98 0.92 4.76
N GLU A 133 -11.54 2.11 4.49
CA GLU A 133 -12.70 2.66 5.19
C GLU A 133 -13.58 3.40 4.21
N ARG A 134 -14.89 3.33 4.44
CA ARG A 134 -15.88 4.18 3.77
C ARG A 134 -16.25 5.33 4.68
N TRP A 135 -15.96 6.52 4.23
CA TRP A 135 -16.33 7.75 4.92
C TRP A 135 -17.46 8.46 4.15
N MET A 136 -18.50 8.84 4.89
CA MET A 136 -19.62 9.59 4.34
C MET A 136 -19.33 11.07 4.53
N ARG A 137 -19.17 11.80 3.43
CA ARG A 137 -18.89 13.24 3.47
C ARG A 137 -20.08 13.99 4.08
N PRO A 138 -19.89 14.77 5.17
CA PRO A 138 -21.04 15.37 5.87
C PRO A 138 -21.84 16.39 5.05
N VAL A 139 -21.22 17.04 4.06
CA VAL A 139 -21.84 18.13 3.31
C VAL A 139 -22.87 17.64 2.28
N ASP A 140 -22.69 16.47 1.70
CA ASP A 140 -23.52 15.94 0.60
C ASP A 140 -23.88 14.45 0.75
N GLY A 141 -23.36 13.79 1.76
CA GLY A 141 -23.57 12.36 2.00
C GLY A 141 -22.85 11.44 1.00
N GLU A 142 -21.92 11.95 0.17
CA GLU A 142 -21.15 11.13 -0.74
C GLU A 142 -20.24 10.17 0.01
N GLY A 143 -20.29 8.89 -0.37
CA GLY A 143 -19.43 7.86 0.19
C GLY A 143 -18.07 7.82 -0.50
N ILE A 144 -16.99 8.09 0.24
CA ILE A 144 -15.61 8.06 -0.25
C ILE A 144 -14.90 6.86 0.36
N ASP A 145 -14.46 5.93 -0.50
CA ASP A 145 -13.63 4.79 -0.08
C ASP A 145 -12.17 5.22 -0.06
N THR A 146 -11.52 5.01 1.09
CA THR A 146 -10.12 5.41 1.33
C THR A 146 -9.32 4.24 1.86
N PHE A 147 -7.98 4.26 1.69
CA PHE A 147 -7.11 3.21 2.21
C PHE A 147 -5.84 3.74 2.87
N THR A 148 -5.21 2.89 3.66
CA THR A 148 -3.88 3.10 4.26
C THR A 148 -3.04 1.85 4.08
N ILE A 149 -1.72 1.98 4.10
CA ILE A 149 -0.76 0.87 4.05
C ILE A 149 -0.30 0.54 5.47
N VAL A 150 -0.39 -0.74 5.84
CA VAL A 150 0.13 -1.23 7.13
C VAL A 150 1.64 -1.34 7.06
N THR A 151 2.32 -0.85 8.09
CA THR A 151 3.78 -0.87 8.19
C THR A 151 4.24 -1.65 9.42
N THR A 152 5.43 -2.23 9.32
CA THR A 152 6.12 -2.94 10.40
C THR A 152 7.55 -2.43 10.55
N GLU A 153 8.31 -2.96 11.50
CA GLU A 153 9.75 -2.70 11.59
C GLU A 153 10.49 -3.13 10.32
N ALA A 154 11.57 -2.46 10.01
CA ALA A 154 12.39 -2.78 8.85
C ALA A 154 13.19 -4.06 9.08
N ASN A 155 13.26 -4.95 8.05
CA ASN A 155 14.24 -6.03 8.00
C ASN A 155 15.66 -5.47 7.75
N ALA A 156 16.69 -6.32 7.74
CA ALA A 156 18.08 -5.86 7.61
C ALA A 156 18.36 -5.16 6.26
N ALA A 157 17.70 -5.57 5.19
CA ALA A 157 17.85 -4.92 3.88
C ALA A 157 17.29 -3.48 3.87
N MET A 158 16.21 -3.21 4.63
CA MET A 158 15.56 -1.91 4.68
C MET A 158 16.12 -0.95 5.73
N ARG A 159 16.70 -1.46 6.84
CA ARG A 159 17.23 -0.63 7.94
C ARG A 159 18.20 0.48 7.52
N PRO A 160 19.08 0.29 6.54
CA PRO A 160 19.95 1.38 6.08
C PRO A 160 19.20 2.55 5.45
N LEU A 161 17.97 2.34 4.98
CA LEU A 161 17.13 3.33 4.31
C LEU A 161 16.13 3.98 5.27
N HIS A 162 15.46 3.14 6.08
CA HIS A 162 14.40 3.55 7.01
C HIS A 162 14.19 2.50 8.10
N ASP A 163 13.73 2.91 9.28
CA ASP A 163 13.39 2.02 10.42
C ASP A 163 12.07 1.24 10.23
N ARG A 164 11.28 1.60 9.20
CA ARG A 164 9.99 0.99 8.88
C ARG A 164 9.94 0.53 7.43
N MET A 165 9.13 -0.50 7.19
CA MET A 165 8.78 -0.98 5.85
C MET A 165 7.28 -1.33 5.77
N PRO A 166 6.66 -1.37 4.57
CA PRO A 166 5.32 -1.91 4.43
C PRO A 166 5.30 -3.40 4.79
N VAL A 167 4.19 -3.86 5.34
CA VAL A 167 3.92 -5.29 5.47
C VAL A 167 3.68 -5.84 4.07
N ILE A 168 4.49 -6.79 3.64
CA ILE A 168 4.41 -7.46 2.33
C ILE A 168 3.92 -8.88 2.56
N LEU A 169 2.75 -9.20 2.02
CA LEU A 169 2.10 -10.50 2.17
C LEU A 169 2.67 -11.51 1.17
N ALA A 170 2.91 -12.74 1.62
CA ALA A 170 3.14 -13.85 0.71
C ALA A 170 1.82 -14.25 0.02
N GLN A 171 1.91 -14.83 -1.18
CA GLN A 171 0.71 -15.21 -1.95
C GLN A 171 -0.23 -16.16 -1.18
N GLY A 172 0.33 -17.08 -0.41
CA GLY A 172 -0.45 -18.00 0.44
C GLY A 172 -1.23 -17.30 1.57
N ASP A 173 -0.86 -16.07 1.93
CA ASP A 173 -1.47 -15.31 3.02
C ASP A 173 -2.62 -14.40 2.55
N TYR A 174 -2.84 -14.25 1.22
CA TYR A 174 -3.84 -13.31 0.66
C TYR A 174 -5.25 -13.61 1.18
N TRP A 175 -5.63 -14.90 1.20
CA TRP A 175 -6.95 -15.28 1.70
C TRP A 175 -7.11 -14.94 3.18
N ALA A 176 -6.14 -15.32 4.01
CA ALA A 176 -6.19 -15.05 5.44
C ALA A 176 -6.23 -13.54 5.74
N TRP A 177 -5.49 -12.74 4.97
CA TRP A 177 -5.52 -11.28 5.12
C TRP A 177 -6.86 -10.68 4.70
N LEU A 178 -7.41 -11.06 3.55
CA LEU A 178 -8.61 -10.43 2.98
C LEU A 178 -9.90 -10.90 3.63
N ASN A 179 -9.96 -12.13 4.14
CA ASN A 179 -11.18 -12.69 4.72
C ASN A 179 -11.51 -12.07 6.08
N GLY A 180 -12.62 -11.30 6.13
CA GLY A 180 -13.07 -10.63 7.34
C GLY A 180 -13.38 -11.55 8.53
N ALA A 181 -13.54 -12.88 8.31
CA ALA A 181 -13.78 -13.88 9.35
C ALA A 181 -12.48 -14.48 9.93
N THR A 182 -11.30 -14.18 9.38
CA THR A 182 -10.02 -14.65 9.92
C THR A 182 -9.83 -14.14 11.34
N ALA A 183 -9.43 -15.02 12.26
CA ALA A 183 -9.22 -14.70 13.66
C ALA A 183 -8.16 -13.60 13.84
N ALA A 184 -8.37 -12.74 14.84
CA ALA A 184 -7.54 -11.53 15.03
C ALA A 184 -6.06 -11.83 15.27
N ASP A 185 -5.75 -12.90 15.97
CA ASP A 185 -4.39 -13.39 16.24
C ASP A 185 -3.70 -13.87 14.95
N GLN A 186 -4.42 -14.59 14.10
CA GLN A 186 -3.92 -15.02 12.79
C GLN A 186 -3.62 -13.81 11.89
N VAL A 187 -4.51 -12.81 11.85
CA VAL A 187 -4.28 -11.58 11.10
C VAL A 187 -3.07 -10.82 11.66
N GLN A 188 -2.96 -10.72 12.98
CA GLN A 188 -1.83 -10.04 13.64
C GLN A 188 -0.50 -10.73 13.35
N ALA A 189 -0.47 -12.06 13.24
CA ALA A 189 0.73 -12.82 12.89
C ALA A 189 1.25 -12.55 11.47
N LEU A 190 0.40 -12.03 10.58
CA LEU A 190 0.82 -11.60 9.23
C LEU A 190 1.49 -10.22 9.22
N VAL A 191 1.36 -9.45 10.30
CA VAL A 191 1.96 -8.12 10.43
C VAL A 191 3.42 -8.25 10.86
N ARG A 192 4.26 -8.60 9.92
CA ARG A 192 5.70 -8.87 10.13
C ARG A 192 6.52 -8.43 8.92
N PRO A 193 7.84 -8.21 9.07
CA PRO A 193 8.74 -7.98 7.94
C PRO A 193 8.75 -9.19 6.99
N CYS A 194 8.85 -8.95 5.69
CA CYS A 194 9.10 -10.02 4.73
C CYS A 194 10.57 -10.47 4.79
N PRO A 195 10.91 -11.67 4.26
CA PRO A 195 12.30 -12.11 4.11
C PRO A 195 13.12 -11.11 3.26
N GLU A 196 14.37 -10.88 3.63
CA GLU A 196 15.27 -9.96 2.90
C GLU A 196 15.46 -10.36 1.44
N ALA A 197 15.57 -11.67 1.19
CA ALA A 197 15.72 -12.20 -0.18
C ALA A 197 14.54 -11.90 -1.11
N ALA A 198 13.40 -11.45 -0.58
CA ALA A 198 12.26 -11.02 -1.39
C ALA A 198 12.43 -9.61 -1.98
N LEU A 199 13.45 -8.85 -1.55
CA LEU A 199 13.65 -7.45 -1.89
C LEU A 199 14.86 -7.24 -2.78
N GLY A 200 14.66 -6.65 -3.97
CA GLY A 200 15.70 -6.00 -4.74
C GLY A 200 15.73 -4.50 -4.36
N VAL A 201 16.93 -3.94 -4.17
CA VAL A 201 17.09 -2.54 -3.71
C VAL A 201 18.20 -1.88 -4.51
N TYR A 202 17.92 -0.72 -5.11
CA TYR A 202 18.93 0.08 -5.80
C TYR A 202 18.59 1.58 -5.75
N ALA A 203 19.63 2.40 -5.88
CA ALA A 203 19.47 3.86 -5.94
C ALA A 203 18.87 4.30 -7.28
N VAL A 204 18.00 5.32 -7.24
CA VAL A 204 17.38 5.92 -8.43
C VAL A 204 17.57 7.44 -8.46
N GLY A 205 17.27 8.05 -9.62
CA GLY A 205 17.38 9.49 -9.80
C GLY A 205 16.48 10.30 -8.85
N ARG A 206 16.94 11.48 -8.45
CA ARG A 206 16.21 12.38 -7.52
C ARG A 206 14.91 12.93 -8.10
N ALA A 207 14.67 12.78 -9.40
CA ALA A 207 13.45 13.24 -10.07
C ALA A 207 12.16 12.67 -9.45
N VAL A 208 12.20 11.47 -8.87
CA VAL A 208 11.07 10.85 -8.16
C VAL A 208 10.60 11.66 -6.94
N GLY A 209 11.43 12.53 -6.39
CA GLY A 209 11.07 13.43 -5.29
C GLY A 209 9.92 14.39 -5.63
N ASN A 210 9.79 14.79 -6.90
CA ASN A 210 8.67 15.60 -7.35
C ASN A 210 7.49 14.70 -7.77
N VAL A 211 6.35 14.83 -7.08
CA VAL A 211 5.13 14.04 -7.31
C VAL A 211 4.50 14.23 -8.71
N ARG A 212 4.90 15.28 -9.43
CA ARG A 212 4.41 15.56 -10.78
C ARG A 212 5.18 14.79 -11.86
N ASN A 213 6.36 14.26 -11.51
CA ASN A 213 7.16 13.48 -12.46
C ASN A 213 6.59 12.06 -12.54
N GLU A 214 6.45 11.57 -13.77
CA GLU A 214 5.95 10.24 -14.09
C GLU A 214 6.84 9.59 -15.18
N GLY A 215 6.72 8.30 -15.34
CA GLY A 215 7.36 7.54 -16.41
C GLY A 215 8.45 6.57 -15.94
N ALA A 216 8.77 5.61 -16.82
CA ALA A 216 9.67 4.49 -16.54
C ALA A 216 11.11 4.92 -16.18
N GLY A 217 11.51 6.13 -16.55
CA GLY A 217 12.82 6.68 -16.17
C GLY A 217 13.01 6.84 -14.65
N LEU A 218 11.93 6.91 -13.87
CA LEU A 218 11.99 7.09 -12.43
C LEU A 218 12.46 5.84 -11.67
N ILE A 219 12.32 4.66 -12.27
CA ILE A 219 12.76 3.38 -11.70
C ILE A 219 14.07 2.87 -12.27
N GLN A 220 14.77 3.66 -13.09
CA GLN A 220 16.06 3.25 -13.64
C GLN A 220 17.15 3.36 -12.57
N PRO A 221 18.00 2.32 -12.41
CA PRO A 221 19.15 2.40 -11.51
C PRO A 221 20.05 3.58 -11.88
N LEU A 222 20.62 4.22 -10.85
CA LEU A 222 21.76 5.12 -11.06
C LEU A 222 22.97 4.26 -11.42
N VAL A 223 23.59 4.59 -12.54
CA VAL A 223 24.86 3.99 -13.01
C VAL A 223 26.02 4.65 -12.28
#